data_ee691fbc877ff717832a6788162fd3a2
#
_entry.id   ee691fbc877ff717832a6788162fd3a2
#
_cell.length_a   1.000
_cell.length_b   1.000
_cell.length_c   1.000
_cell.angle_alpha   90.00
_cell.angle_beta   90.00
_cell.angle_gamma   90.00
#
_symmetry.space_group_name_H-M   'P 1'
#
loop_
_entity.id
_entity.type
_entity.pdbx_description
1 polymer ?
#
loop_
_entity_poly.entity_id
_entity_poly.type
_entity_poly.pdbx_seq_one_letter_code
_entity_poly.pdbx_strand_id
1 'polypeptide(L)'
;MTTKILVLFTGNSCRSQIAEGYLRHFANGNAEVYSAGVETHGVNPKAIAIMQEDGIDISNHTSNNIDEYFDIDFDFVITVCDNAKERCPFFPTKAKKFHHNFSDPAKAKGTDEEINEQFRQVRQQIKEYCERFVAENLKGNQ
;
A
#
# COMPACT_ATOMS: atom_id res chain seq x y z
N MET A 1 18.32 -8.41 -11.76
CA MET A 1 17.61 -8.82 -10.55
C MET A 1 16.39 -7.94 -10.34
N THR A 2 15.32 -8.52 -9.86
CA THR A 2 14.06 -7.79 -9.69
C THR A 2 14.07 -7.02 -8.36
N THR A 3 13.71 -5.76 -8.43
CA THR A 3 13.54 -4.94 -7.22
C THR A 3 12.34 -5.44 -6.43
N LYS A 4 12.47 -5.52 -5.11
CA LYS A 4 11.40 -5.97 -4.23
C LYS A 4 11.00 -4.86 -3.26
N ILE A 5 9.70 -4.58 -3.21
CA ILE A 5 9.13 -3.52 -2.39
C ILE A 5 8.11 -4.12 -1.43
N LEU A 6 8.20 -3.76 -0.15
CA LEU A 6 7.23 -4.19 0.85
C LEU A 6 6.51 -2.96 1.39
N VAL A 7 5.18 -3.00 1.38
CA VAL A 7 4.34 -1.97 1.98
C VAL A 7 3.80 -2.50 3.30
N LEU A 8 4.06 -1.80 4.38
CA LEU A 8 3.66 -2.21 5.72
C LEU A 8 2.54 -1.33 6.27
N PHE A 9 1.61 -1.96 6.96
CA PHE A 9 0.50 -1.29 7.60
C PHE A 9 -0.03 -2.19 8.72
N THR A 10 -0.71 -1.61 9.72
CA THR A 10 -1.20 -2.40 10.85
C THR A 10 -2.18 -3.48 10.43
N GLY A 11 -3.24 -3.09 9.73
CA GLY A 11 -4.31 -4.03 9.34
C GLY A 11 -4.18 -4.64 7.97
N ASN A 12 -3.35 -4.07 7.09
CA ASN A 12 -3.15 -4.54 5.72
C ASN A 12 -4.45 -4.78 4.95
N SER A 13 -5.40 -3.85 5.02
CA SER A 13 -6.71 -4.04 4.38
C SER A 13 -7.13 -2.93 3.41
N CYS A 14 -6.65 -1.71 3.58
CA CYS A 14 -7.07 -0.59 2.75
C CYS A 14 -5.88 0.17 2.17
N ARG A 15 -5.26 1.05 2.97
CA ARG A 15 -4.18 1.94 2.47
C ARG A 15 -3.03 1.16 1.85
N SER A 16 -2.58 0.09 2.49
CA SER A 16 -1.47 -0.71 1.95
C SER A 16 -1.88 -1.45 0.69
N GLN A 17 -3.13 -1.89 0.57
CA GLN A 17 -3.60 -2.57 -0.63
C GLN A 17 -3.73 -1.59 -1.80
N ILE A 18 -4.18 -0.37 -1.54
CA ILE A 18 -4.22 0.67 -2.57
C ILE A 18 -2.80 0.98 -3.03
N ALA A 19 -1.86 1.14 -2.08
CA ALA A 19 -0.47 1.42 -2.42
C ALA A 19 0.15 0.27 -3.22
N GLU A 20 -0.12 -0.97 -2.83
CA GLU A 20 0.38 -2.12 -3.57
C GLU A 20 -0.13 -2.10 -5.01
N GLY A 21 -1.41 -1.80 -5.20
CA GLY A 21 -2.01 -1.74 -6.54
C GLY A 21 -1.33 -0.71 -7.44
N TYR A 22 -1.12 0.50 -6.92
CA TYR A 22 -0.47 1.54 -7.70
C TYR A 22 1.01 1.28 -7.92
N LEU A 23 1.71 0.77 -6.91
CA LEU A 23 3.13 0.45 -7.09
C LEU A 23 3.32 -0.60 -8.19
N ARG A 24 2.47 -1.64 -8.20
CA ARG A 24 2.53 -2.64 -9.26
C ARG A 24 2.23 -2.02 -10.62
N HIS A 25 1.23 -1.15 -10.67
CA HIS A 25 0.83 -0.49 -11.91
C HIS A 25 1.98 0.38 -12.46
N PHE A 26 2.53 1.25 -11.64
CA PHE A 26 3.58 2.17 -12.09
C PHE A 26 4.92 1.46 -12.32
N ALA A 27 5.20 0.40 -11.55
CA ALA A 27 6.42 -0.37 -11.75
C ALA A 27 6.41 -1.14 -13.08
N ASN A 28 5.23 -1.49 -13.57
CA ASN A 28 5.05 -2.11 -14.88
C ASN A 28 5.99 -3.31 -15.10
N GLY A 29 6.04 -4.22 -14.13
CA GLY A 29 6.85 -5.43 -14.22
C GLY A 29 8.30 -5.26 -13.77
N ASN A 30 8.73 -4.05 -13.43
CA ASN A 30 10.11 -3.79 -13.03
C ASN A 30 10.37 -4.03 -11.54
N ALA A 31 9.33 -4.35 -10.78
CA ALA A 31 9.45 -4.64 -9.36
C ALA A 31 8.41 -5.65 -8.93
N GLU A 32 8.75 -6.42 -7.89
CA GLU A 32 7.79 -7.26 -7.18
C GLU A 32 7.32 -6.47 -5.97
N VAL A 33 6.01 -6.36 -5.80
CA VAL A 33 5.42 -5.56 -4.73
C VAL A 33 4.63 -6.47 -3.80
N TYR A 34 4.89 -6.32 -2.50
CA TYR A 34 4.23 -7.08 -1.44
C TYR A 34 3.62 -6.10 -0.45
N SER A 35 2.58 -6.54 0.24
CA SER A 35 2.03 -5.76 1.35
C SER A 35 1.77 -6.69 2.53
N ALA A 36 1.91 -6.16 3.74
CA ALA A 36 1.73 -6.97 4.94
C ALA A 36 1.40 -6.10 6.15
N GLY A 37 0.82 -6.71 7.16
CA GLY A 37 0.51 -6.06 8.42
C GLY A 37 0.63 -7.01 9.59
N VAL A 38 0.48 -6.48 10.80
CA VAL A 38 0.51 -7.31 12.01
C VAL A 38 -0.83 -7.99 12.24
N GLU A 39 -1.91 -7.44 11.65
CA GLU A 39 -3.24 -8.03 11.67
C GLU A 39 -3.72 -8.20 10.24
N THR A 40 -4.46 -9.25 9.98
CA THR A 40 -4.98 -9.52 8.64
C THR A 40 -6.51 -9.49 8.68
N HIS A 41 -7.11 -8.57 7.92
CA HIS A 41 -8.55 -8.35 7.92
C HIS A 41 -9.18 -8.57 6.55
N GLY A 42 -8.43 -9.13 5.61
CA GLY A 42 -8.88 -9.24 4.23
C GLY A 42 -8.77 -7.90 3.52
N VAL A 43 -9.05 -7.88 2.23
CA VAL A 43 -9.00 -6.65 1.44
C VAL A 43 -10.35 -5.94 1.57
N ASN A 44 -10.32 -4.65 1.91
CA ASN A 44 -11.53 -3.86 2.11
C ASN A 44 -12.33 -3.76 0.80
N PRO A 45 -13.62 -4.15 0.77
CA PRO A 45 -14.41 -4.09 -0.47
C PRO A 45 -14.52 -2.69 -1.08
N LYS A 46 -14.51 -1.64 -0.25
CA LYS A 46 -14.54 -0.27 -0.77
C LYS A 46 -13.23 0.08 -1.44
N ALA A 47 -12.11 -0.46 -0.95
CA ALA A 47 -10.82 -0.27 -1.60
C ALA A 47 -10.82 -0.92 -2.98
N ILE A 48 -11.39 -2.14 -3.08
CA ILE A 48 -11.50 -2.83 -4.36
C ILE A 48 -12.33 -1.99 -5.34
N ALA A 49 -13.47 -1.49 -4.90
CA ALA A 49 -14.38 -0.71 -5.74
C ALA A 49 -13.72 0.59 -6.21
N ILE A 50 -13.04 1.30 -5.30
CA ILE A 50 -12.45 2.59 -5.61
C ILE A 50 -11.26 2.45 -6.56
N MET A 51 -10.51 1.36 -6.45
CA MET A 51 -9.40 1.08 -7.36
C MET A 51 -9.93 0.68 -8.74
N GLN A 52 -11.03 -0.05 -8.78
CA GLN A 52 -11.66 -0.42 -10.04
C GLN A 52 -12.12 0.80 -10.82
N GLU A 53 -12.58 1.85 -10.15
CA GLU A 53 -12.93 3.13 -10.79
C GLU A 53 -11.75 3.71 -11.59
N ASP A 54 -10.54 3.46 -11.12
CA ASP A 54 -9.33 3.98 -11.76
C ASP A 54 -8.65 2.92 -12.64
N GLY A 55 -9.37 1.85 -12.96
CA GLY A 55 -8.89 0.82 -13.87
C GLY A 55 -7.90 -0.16 -13.27
N ILE A 56 -7.80 -0.22 -11.95
CA ILE A 56 -6.85 -1.11 -11.27
C ILE A 56 -7.62 -2.15 -10.47
N ASP A 57 -7.38 -3.42 -10.78
CA ASP A 57 -8.04 -4.53 -10.12
C ASP A 57 -7.18 -5.07 -8.97
N ILE A 58 -7.64 -4.90 -7.73
CA ILE A 58 -6.98 -5.47 -6.56
C ILE A 58 -7.82 -6.58 -5.92
N SER A 59 -8.84 -7.09 -6.63
CA SER A 59 -9.71 -8.12 -6.09
C SER A 59 -8.98 -9.43 -5.78
N ASN A 60 -7.83 -9.65 -6.41
CA ASN A 60 -7.02 -10.85 -6.17
C ASN A 60 -5.96 -10.66 -5.09
N HIS A 61 -5.87 -9.45 -4.52
CA HIS A 61 -4.92 -9.20 -3.43
C HIS A 61 -5.36 -9.94 -2.19
N THR A 62 -4.39 -10.27 -1.33
CA THR A 62 -4.66 -10.91 -0.05
C THR A 62 -4.10 -10.05 1.07
N SER A 63 -4.69 -10.19 2.25
CA SER A 63 -4.19 -9.55 3.46
C SER A 63 -3.23 -10.52 4.12
N ASN A 64 -1.95 -10.15 4.21
CA ASN A 64 -0.90 -11.05 4.64
C ASN A 64 -0.25 -10.56 5.93
N ASN A 65 0.17 -11.52 6.76
CA ASN A 65 0.87 -11.21 7.99
C ASN A 65 2.35 -10.95 7.67
N ILE A 66 2.91 -9.96 8.33
CA ILE A 66 4.31 -9.55 8.15
C ILE A 66 5.28 -10.72 8.35
N ASP A 67 4.93 -11.69 9.21
CA ASP A 67 5.79 -12.84 9.51
C ASP A 67 6.04 -13.70 8.27
N GLU A 68 5.16 -13.65 7.28
CA GLU A 68 5.31 -14.44 6.06
C GLU A 68 6.49 -13.96 5.22
N TYR A 69 6.98 -12.75 5.45
CA TYR A 69 7.95 -12.11 4.58
C TYR A 69 9.31 -11.86 5.21
N PHE A 70 9.56 -12.33 6.43
CA PHE A 70 10.85 -12.09 7.09
C PHE A 70 12.04 -12.70 6.34
N ASP A 71 11.81 -13.72 5.53
CA ASP A 71 12.88 -14.39 4.78
C ASP A 71 13.16 -13.75 3.43
N ILE A 72 12.42 -12.70 3.07
CA ILE A 72 12.59 -12.03 1.78
C ILE A 72 13.48 -10.81 1.95
N ASP A 73 14.47 -10.67 1.07
CA ASP A 73 15.33 -9.49 1.04
C ASP A 73 14.68 -8.41 0.20
N PHE A 74 14.13 -7.40 0.86
CA PHE A 74 13.51 -6.27 0.18
C PHE A 74 14.52 -5.18 -0.09
N ASP A 75 14.34 -4.46 -1.20
CA ASP A 75 15.14 -3.29 -1.52
C ASP A 75 14.55 -2.04 -0.88
N PHE A 76 13.23 -1.99 -0.79
CA PHE A 76 12.51 -0.85 -0.20
C PHE A 76 11.40 -1.34 0.71
N VAL A 77 11.22 -0.65 1.84
CA VAL A 77 10.11 -0.88 2.75
C VAL A 77 9.39 0.46 2.96
N ILE A 78 8.10 0.49 2.69
CA ILE A 78 7.28 1.69 2.84
C ILE A 78 6.24 1.44 3.93
N THR A 79 6.22 2.29 4.97
CA THR A 79 5.17 2.22 5.98
C THR A 79 4.16 3.33 5.72
N VAL A 80 2.87 3.00 5.75
CA VAL A 80 1.79 3.93 5.41
C VAL A 80 0.82 4.17 6.57
N CYS A 81 1.18 3.72 7.76
CA CYS A 81 0.33 3.87 8.94
C CYS A 81 0.58 5.21 9.64
N ASP A 82 -0.38 5.61 10.47
CA ASP A 82 -0.30 6.83 11.26
C ASP A 82 0.32 6.47 12.62
N ASN A 83 1.59 6.81 12.82
CA ASN A 83 2.33 6.47 14.05
C ASN A 83 1.70 7.06 15.31
N ALA A 84 0.94 8.13 15.20
CA ALA A 84 0.32 8.78 16.36
C ALA A 84 -0.93 8.04 16.82
N LYS A 85 -1.58 7.30 15.93
CA LYS A 85 -2.88 6.65 16.19
C LYS A 85 -2.86 5.16 16.00
N GLU A 86 -1.85 4.63 15.35
CA GLU A 86 -1.77 3.24 14.96
C GLU A 86 -0.44 2.65 15.37
N ARG A 87 -0.43 1.35 15.54
CA ARG A 87 0.77 0.61 15.86
C ARG A 87 1.46 0.22 14.58
N CYS A 88 2.43 1.02 14.17
CA CYS A 88 3.21 0.72 12.96
C CYS A 88 4.11 -0.48 13.22
N PRO A 89 4.06 -1.50 12.35
CA PRO A 89 4.92 -2.66 12.55
C PRO A 89 6.38 -2.33 12.31
N PHE A 90 7.25 -3.01 13.05
CA PHE A 90 8.68 -2.94 12.82
C PHE A 90 9.10 -4.16 12.01
N PHE A 91 9.83 -3.92 10.93
CA PHE A 91 10.34 -4.98 10.06
C PHE A 91 11.87 -4.86 10.02
N PRO A 92 12.60 -5.78 10.67
CA PRO A 92 14.06 -5.74 10.64
C PRO A 92 14.57 -6.08 9.25
N THR A 93 15.26 -5.14 8.62
CA THR A 93 15.69 -5.30 7.25
C THR A 93 16.81 -4.30 6.94
N LYS A 94 17.62 -4.63 5.91
CA LYS A 94 18.62 -3.71 5.38
C LYS A 94 18.05 -2.84 4.27
N ALA A 95 16.79 -3.02 3.93
CA ALA A 95 16.13 -2.25 2.90
C ALA A 95 16.09 -0.77 3.25
N LYS A 96 16.03 0.07 2.22
CA LYS A 96 15.82 1.50 2.42
C LYS A 96 14.38 1.72 2.86
N LYS A 97 14.21 2.42 3.98
CA LYS A 97 12.88 2.59 4.60
C LYS A 97 12.31 3.96 4.30
N PHE A 98 11.03 3.98 3.99
CA PHE A 98 10.25 5.19 3.77
C PHE A 98 9.02 5.14 4.65
N HIS A 99 8.55 6.30 5.06
CA HIS A 99 7.31 6.39 5.82
C HIS A 99 6.47 7.54 5.28
N HIS A 100 5.19 7.29 5.05
CA HIS A 100 4.25 8.34 4.67
C HIS A 100 2.91 8.07 5.34
N ASN A 101 2.38 9.09 6.00
CA ASN A 101 1.13 8.99 6.74
C ASN A 101 -0.03 9.37 5.84
N PHE A 102 -0.91 8.41 5.56
CA PHE A 102 -2.17 8.65 4.83
C PHE A 102 -3.33 8.52 5.81
N SER A 103 -4.35 9.36 5.65
CA SER A 103 -5.58 9.23 6.42
C SER A 103 -6.23 7.89 6.14
N ASP A 104 -6.84 7.29 7.18
CA ASP A 104 -7.51 6.00 7.02
C ASP A 104 -8.95 6.22 6.54
N PRO A 105 -9.27 5.95 5.26
CA PRO A 105 -10.62 6.17 4.75
C PRO A 105 -11.63 5.18 5.32
N ALA A 106 -11.17 4.04 5.87
CA ALA A 106 -12.07 3.07 6.48
C ALA A 106 -12.75 3.61 7.73
N LYS A 107 -12.21 4.69 8.31
CA LYS A 107 -12.78 5.35 9.48
C LYS A 107 -13.70 6.51 9.11
N ALA A 108 -13.90 6.77 7.83
CA ALA A 108 -14.76 7.85 7.38
C ALA A 108 -16.20 7.61 7.81
N LYS A 109 -16.91 8.68 8.14
CA LYS A 109 -18.29 8.65 8.57
C LYS A 109 -19.14 9.58 7.71
N GLY A 110 -20.42 9.30 7.62
CA GLY A 110 -21.36 10.09 6.86
C GLY A 110 -22.17 9.23 5.91
N THR A 111 -22.69 9.83 4.85
CA THR A 111 -23.42 9.11 3.82
C THR A 111 -22.46 8.25 3.01
N ASP A 112 -23.00 7.28 2.27
CA ASP A 112 -22.20 6.44 1.39
C ASP A 112 -21.41 7.28 0.40
N GLU A 113 -22.03 8.34 -0.13
CA GLU A 113 -21.34 9.22 -1.07
C GLU A 113 -20.19 9.96 -0.40
N GLU A 114 -20.39 10.45 0.81
CA GLU A 114 -19.34 11.14 1.57
C GLU A 114 -18.18 10.20 1.89
N ILE A 115 -18.50 8.96 2.27
CA ILE A 115 -17.48 7.95 2.55
C ILE A 115 -16.70 7.62 1.28
N ASN A 116 -17.41 7.42 0.17
CA ASN A 116 -16.74 7.12 -1.10
C ASN A 116 -15.83 8.25 -1.55
N GLU A 117 -16.22 9.49 -1.29
CA GLU A 117 -15.38 10.63 -1.63
C GLU A 117 -14.10 10.66 -0.78
N GLN A 118 -14.18 10.28 0.49
CA GLN A 118 -13.00 10.15 1.34
C GLN A 118 -12.05 9.10 0.78
N PHE A 119 -12.59 7.96 0.33
CA PHE A 119 -11.76 6.92 -0.30
C PHE A 119 -11.10 7.45 -1.57
N ARG A 120 -11.80 8.23 -2.37
CA ARG A 120 -11.23 8.80 -3.60
C ARG A 120 -10.09 9.77 -3.30
N GLN A 121 -10.25 10.59 -2.27
CA GLN A 121 -9.20 11.54 -1.87
C GLN A 121 -7.94 10.82 -1.40
N VAL A 122 -8.10 9.79 -0.57
CA VAL A 122 -6.97 9.02 -0.10
C VAL A 122 -6.34 8.25 -1.26
N ARG A 123 -7.15 7.67 -2.13
CA ARG A 123 -6.67 6.99 -3.33
C ARG A 123 -5.77 7.92 -4.16
N GLN A 124 -6.20 9.16 -4.36
CA GLN A 124 -5.43 10.11 -5.14
C GLN A 124 -4.10 10.43 -4.48
N GLN A 125 -4.09 10.62 -3.17
CA GLN A 125 -2.87 10.89 -2.42
C GLN A 125 -1.89 9.72 -2.53
N ILE A 126 -2.37 8.50 -2.38
CA ILE A 126 -1.54 7.31 -2.47
C ILE A 126 -1.03 7.13 -3.89
N LYS A 127 -1.89 7.39 -4.89
CA LYS A 127 -1.51 7.30 -6.30
C LYS A 127 -0.34 8.23 -6.62
N GLU A 128 -0.44 9.49 -6.22
CA GLU A 128 0.61 10.46 -6.48
C GLU A 128 1.91 10.08 -5.78
N TYR A 129 1.81 9.59 -4.56
CA TYR A 129 2.99 9.14 -3.82
C TYR A 129 3.66 7.96 -4.54
N CYS A 130 2.89 6.97 -4.96
CA CYS A 130 3.42 5.77 -5.60
C CYS A 130 4.04 6.09 -6.96
N GLU A 131 3.40 6.97 -7.72
CA GLU A 131 3.94 7.39 -9.01
C GLU A 131 5.30 8.05 -8.84
N ARG A 132 5.41 8.97 -7.89
CA ARG A 132 6.66 9.66 -7.60
C ARG A 132 7.71 8.69 -7.07
N PHE A 133 7.31 7.78 -6.19
CA PHE A 133 8.22 6.80 -5.62
C PHE A 133 8.86 5.95 -6.71
N VAL A 134 8.07 5.45 -7.64
CA VAL A 134 8.57 4.62 -8.74
C VAL A 134 9.48 5.46 -9.64
N ALA A 135 9.08 6.67 -9.97
CA ALA A 135 9.87 7.54 -10.84
C ALA A 135 11.25 7.85 -10.23
N GLU A 136 11.31 8.03 -8.92
CA GLU A 136 12.55 8.39 -8.23
C GLU A 136 13.43 7.20 -7.90
N ASN A 137 12.84 6.03 -7.66
CA ASN A 137 13.58 4.89 -7.12
C ASN A 137 13.74 3.72 -8.09
N LEU A 138 12.92 3.64 -9.13
CA LEU A 138 12.99 2.55 -10.12
C LEU A 138 13.40 3.04 -11.51
N LYS A 139 13.87 4.24 -11.63
CA LYS A 139 14.19 4.85 -12.92
C LYS A 139 15.35 4.18 -13.66
N GLY A 140 16.13 3.37 -12.96
CA GLY A 140 17.21 2.63 -13.57
C GLY A 140 16.76 1.56 -14.54
N ASN A 141 15.46 1.33 -14.64
CA ASN A 141 14.87 0.30 -15.48
C ASN A 141 14.49 0.79 -16.87
N GLN A 142 15.01 1.91 -17.24
CA GLN A 142 14.70 2.48 -18.54
C GLN A 142 15.44 1.80 -19.67
#